data_cad5ee2a444f8b7e6e0300d51b282f1f
#
_entry.id   cad5ee2a444f8b7e6e0300d51b282f1f
#
_cell.length_a   1.000
_cell.length_b   1.000
_cell.length_c   1.000
_cell.angle_alpha   90.00
_cell.angle_beta   90.00
_cell.angle_gamma   90.00
#
_symmetry.space_group_name_H-M   'P 1'
#
loop_
_entity.id
_entity.type
_entity.pdbx_description
1 polymer ?
#
loop_
_entity_poly.entity_id
_entity_poly.type
_entity_poly.pdbx_seq_one_letter_code
_entity_poly.pdbx_strand_id
1 'polypeptide(L)'
;MPHATASTKSSSVELTGHQIELEGTRTVLLVGVGGQGTILAGNILAMTAAEAGLDVKVSEIHGMSQRGGSVSTVIRMGSHVDSMVADPGCADAIVAFEAIEALRAQQYLKEGGTMIVNDETIVPVSVAIGTFKMPDDVEARLDALGAKKINAGAIARAAGSPKSTNVVLVGALSTTLPFDEEAWESAIRRRVPPKTIEANIEAFRRGRAAVEG
;
A
#
# COMPACT_ATOMS: atom_id res chain seq x y z
N MET A 1 33.07 -48.15 -2.42
CA MET A 1 32.57 -46.97 -3.17
C MET A 1 32.00 -45.99 -2.16
N PRO A 2 32.65 -44.88 -1.85
CA PRO A 2 32.12 -43.90 -0.88
C PRO A 2 31.15 -42.92 -1.56
N HIS A 3 29.99 -42.75 -0.94
CA HIS A 3 28.99 -41.75 -1.32
C HIS A 3 29.50 -40.36 -1.00
N ALA A 4 29.59 -39.51 -2.02
CA ALA A 4 29.89 -38.09 -1.88
C ALA A 4 28.65 -37.36 -1.37
N THR A 5 28.74 -36.81 -0.17
CA THR A 5 27.76 -35.85 0.39
C THR A 5 28.00 -34.48 -0.22
N ALA A 6 27.06 -34.04 -1.05
CA ALA A 6 27.06 -32.67 -1.58
C ALA A 6 26.68 -31.72 -0.45
N SER A 7 27.61 -30.90 -0.02
CA SER A 7 27.40 -29.79 0.92
C SER A 7 26.72 -28.64 0.18
N THR A 8 25.44 -28.42 0.45
CA THR A 8 24.70 -27.26 -0.01
C THR A 8 25.18 -26.03 0.79
N LYS A 9 25.98 -25.17 0.17
CA LYS A 9 26.31 -23.85 0.73
C LYS A 9 25.02 -23.01 0.76
N SER A 10 24.48 -22.86 1.95
CA SER A 10 23.49 -21.80 2.24
C SER A 10 24.21 -20.47 2.09
N SER A 11 23.85 -19.68 1.09
CA SER A 11 24.27 -18.29 0.99
C SER A 11 23.50 -17.49 2.04
N SER A 12 24.15 -17.22 3.16
CA SER A 12 23.67 -16.23 4.13
C SER A 12 23.66 -14.85 3.45
N VAL A 13 22.47 -14.36 3.14
CA VAL A 13 22.27 -12.94 2.80
C VAL A 13 22.56 -12.15 4.07
N GLU A 14 23.63 -11.37 4.09
CA GLU A 14 23.88 -10.40 5.15
C GLU A 14 22.77 -9.36 5.08
N LEU A 15 21.87 -9.37 6.07
CA LEU A 15 20.86 -8.35 6.30
C LEU A 15 21.55 -7.12 6.90
N THR A 16 21.99 -6.19 6.06
CA THR A 16 22.49 -4.89 6.48
C THR A 16 21.30 -3.95 6.65
N GLY A 17 20.52 -4.13 7.71
CA GLY A 17 19.40 -3.26 8.02
C GLY A 17 19.26 -3.14 9.54
N HIS A 18 18.95 -1.95 10.02
CA HIS A 18 18.56 -1.75 11.42
C HIS A 18 17.30 -2.56 11.66
N GLN A 19 17.35 -3.50 12.62
CA GLN A 19 16.16 -4.21 13.07
C GLN A 19 15.22 -3.19 13.72
N ILE A 20 14.00 -3.12 13.22
CA ILE A 20 12.96 -2.24 13.77
C ILE A 20 12.10 -3.07 14.71
N GLU A 21 11.93 -2.60 15.94
CA GLU A 21 10.96 -3.14 16.88
C GLU A 21 9.67 -2.32 16.81
N LEU A 22 8.56 -2.98 16.55
CA LEU A 22 7.23 -2.38 16.62
C LEU A 22 6.53 -2.84 17.90
N GLU A 23 5.94 -1.89 18.63
CA GLU A 23 5.02 -2.24 19.70
C GLU A 23 3.73 -2.82 19.11
N GLY A 24 3.56 -4.13 19.25
CA GLY A 24 2.40 -4.86 18.75
C GLY A 24 2.39 -5.03 17.23
N THR A 25 1.23 -5.33 16.69
CA THR A 25 1.03 -5.51 15.24
C THR A 25 0.52 -4.22 14.61
N ARG A 26 1.20 -3.77 13.55
CA ARG A 26 0.71 -2.70 12.68
C ARG A 26 -0.08 -3.30 11.54
N THR A 27 -1.23 -2.69 11.24
CA THR A 27 -2.13 -3.12 10.18
C THR A 27 -2.31 -1.98 9.17
N VAL A 28 -2.00 -2.27 7.90
CA VAL A 28 -2.22 -1.36 6.78
C VAL A 28 -3.21 -1.98 5.81
N LEU A 29 -4.23 -1.23 5.42
CA LEU A 29 -5.16 -1.59 4.36
C LEU A 29 -4.88 -0.76 3.10
N LEU A 30 -4.71 -1.45 1.97
CA LEU A 30 -4.69 -0.82 0.65
C LEU A 30 -6.00 -1.20 -0.04
N VAL A 31 -6.81 -0.21 -0.37
CA VAL A 31 -8.13 -0.44 -0.98
C VAL A 31 -8.27 0.31 -2.30
N GLY A 32 -8.92 -0.28 -3.26
CA GLY A 32 -9.08 0.31 -4.57
C GLY A 32 -9.93 -0.54 -5.51
N VAL A 33 -9.81 -0.20 -6.78
CA VAL A 33 -10.48 -0.91 -7.87
C VAL A 33 -9.46 -1.77 -8.62
N GLY A 34 -9.87 -2.96 -9.05
CA GLY A 34 -9.00 -3.90 -9.76
C GLY A 34 -8.31 -3.27 -10.97
N GLY A 35 -6.98 -3.36 -11.00
CA GLY A 35 -6.11 -2.74 -12.01
C GLY A 35 -5.33 -1.51 -11.54
N GLN A 36 -5.60 -0.94 -10.37
CA GLN A 36 -4.90 0.24 -9.85
C GLN A 36 -3.52 -0.06 -9.23
N GLY A 37 -3.13 -1.33 -9.09
CA GLY A 37 -1.80 -1.72 -8.64
C GLY A 37 -1.65 -1.82 -7.11
N THR A 38 -2.73 -2.08 -6.39
CA THR A 38 -2.73 -2.34 -4.94
C THR A 38 -1.80 -3.48 -4.56
N ILE A 39 -1.76 -4.54 -5.37
CA ILE A 39 -0.87 -5.70 -5.18
C ILE A 39 0.60 -5.29 -5.19
N LEU A 40 1.02 -4.47 -6.16
CA LEU A 40 2.40 -4.00 -6.23
C LEU A 40 2.74 -3.13 -5.01
N ALA A 41 1.85 -2.23 -4.62
CA ALA A 41 2.02 -1.39 -3.44
C ALA A 41 2.15 -2.24 -2.15
N GLY A 42 1.27 -3.23 -1.98
CA GLY A 42 1.32 -4.17 -0.86
C GLY A 42 2.62 -4.98 -0.81
N ASN A 43 3.11 -5.44 -1.98
CA ASN A 43 4.36 -6.17 -2.09
C ASN A 43 5.59 -5.30 -1.74
N ILE A 44 5.59 -4.02 -2.14
CA ILE A 44 6.66 -3.08 -1.76
C ILE A 44 6.68 -2.91 -0.24
N LEU A 45 5.53 -2.63 0.40
CA LEU A 45 5.44 -2.51 1.85
C LEU A 45 5.87 -3.79 2.56
N ALA A 46 5.34 -4.94 2.13
CA ALA A 46 5.66 -6.23 2.76
C ALA A 46 7.15 -6.56 2.67
N MET A 47 7.79 -6.24 1.55
CA MET A 47 9.23 -6.43 1.36
C MET A 47 10.03 -5.49 2.26
N THR A 48 9.67 -4.21 2.32
CA THR A 48 10.32 -3.23 3.20
C THR A 48 10.26 -3.67 4.66
N ALA A 49 9.08 -4.10 5.13
CA ALA A 49 8.90 -4.56 6.51
C ALA A 49 9.67 -5.88 6.81
N ALA A 50 9.64 -6.83 5.87
CA ALA A 50 10.38 -8.10 6.04
C ALA A 50 11.90 -7.90 6.09
N GLU A 51 12.43 -6.96 5.31
CA GLU A 51 13.86 -6.60 5.34
C GLU A 51 14.27 -5.86 6.61
N ALA A 52 13.32 -5.18 7.25
CA ALA A 52 13.52 -4.61 8.58
C ALA A 52 13.43 -5.66 9.72
N GLY A 53 13.29 -6.95 9.39
CA GLY A 53 13.28 -8.06 10.34
C GLY A 53 11.92 -8.38 10.95
N LEU A 54 10.82 -7.81 10.42
CA LEU A 54 9.48 -8.05 10.93
C LEU A 54 8.82 -9.31 10.34
N ASP A 55 7.97 -9.97 11.13
CA ASP A 55 7.00 -10.95 10.61
C ASP A 55 5.90 -10.21 9.86
N VAL A 56 5.63 -10.62 8.61
CA VAL A 56 4.67 -9.94 7.72
C VAL A 56 3.68 -10.96 7.17
N LYS A 57 2.41 -10.66 7.31
CA LYS A 57 1.32 -11.40 6.68
C LYS A 57 0.59 -10.50 5.70
N VAL A 58 0.32 -11.02 4.51
CA VAL A 58 -0.42 -10.33 3.45
C VAL A 58 -1.64 -11.15 3.08
N SER A 59 -2.80 -10.51 3.04
CA SER A 59 -4.04 -11.10 2.56
C SER A 59 -4.65 -10.21 1.49
N GLU A 60 -5.05 -10.81 0.38
CA GLU A 60 -5.72 -10.12 -0.72
C GLU A 60 -7.15 -10.62 -0.83
N ILE A 61 -8.09 -9.68 -0.85
CA ILE A 61 -9.51 -9.95 -1.00
C ILE A 61 -9.96 -9.30 -2.31
N HIS A 62 -10.40 -10.12 -3.24
CA HIS A 62 -10.93 -9.68 -4.52
C HIS A 62 -12.42 -9.98 -4.60
N GLY A 63 -13.17 -9.04 -5.16
CA GLY A 63 -14.53 -9.34 -5.64
C GLY A 63 -14.51 -10.31 -6.83
N MET A 64 -15.66 -10.80 -7.25
CA MET A 64 -15.79 -11.74 -8.39
C MET A 64 -15.30 -11.16 -9.73
N SER A 65 -15.18 -9.83 -9.83
CA SER A 65 -14.63 -9.14 -10.99
C SER A 65 -13.19 -8.74 -10.76
N GLN A 66 -12.25 -9.31 -11.51
CA GLN A 66 -10.83 -8.95 -11.47
C GLN A 66 -10.52 -7.56 -12.06
N ARG A 67 -11.44 -6.96 -12.81
CA ARG A 67 -11.34 -5.61 -13.37
C ARG A 67 -12.56 -4.81 -12.99
N GLY A 68 -12.35 -3.63 -12.42
CA GLY A 68 -13.44 -2.74 -12.00
C GLY A 68 -14.16 -3.16 -10.72
N GLY A 69 -13.80 -4.29 -10.09
CA GLY A 69 -14.30 -4.71 -8.78
C GLY A 69 -13.47 -4.16 -7.63
N SER A 70 -14.08 -4.03 -6.44
CA SER A 70 -13.37 -3.65 -5.21
C SER A 70 -12.27 -4.66 -4.88
N VAL A 71 -11.11 -4.17 -4.52
CA VAL A 71 -9.93 -4.95 -4.10
C VAL A 71 -9.43 -4.40 -2.79
N SER A 72 -9.15 -5.29 -1.83
CA SER A 72 -8.54 -4.93 -0.56
C SER A 72 -7.31 -5.81 -0.33
N THR A 73 -6.19 -5.18 -0.02
CA THR A 73 -4.96 -5.85 0.41
C THR A 73 -4.70 -5.46 1.87
N VAL A 74 -4.68 -6.44 2.75
CA VAL A 74 -4.36 -6.28 4.17
C VAL A 74 -2.91 -6.66 4.38
N ILE A 75 -2.12 -5.78 4.96
CA ILE A 75 -0.74 -6.05 5.37
C ILE A 75 -0.66 -5.90 6.88
N ARG A 76 -0.27 -6.95 7.56
CA ARG A 76 -0.01 -6.94 9.01
C ARG A 76 1.45 -7.23 9.26
N MET A 77 2.09 -6.44 10.13
CA MET A 77 3.51 -6.52 10.41
C MET A 77 3.80 -6.28 11.89
N GLY A 78 4.81 -6.96 12.43
CA GLY A 78 5.21 -6.86 13.83
C GLY A 78 6.32 -7.84 14.17
N SER A 79 6.70 -7.94 15.46
CA SER A 79 7.65 -8.98 15.91
C SER A 79 7.09 -10.39 15.72
N HIS A 80 5.76 -10.53 15.82
CA HIS A 80 5.01 -11.74 15.54
C HIS A 80 3.59 -11.40 15.11
N VAL A 81 3.07 -12.05 14.09
CA VAL A 81 1.72 -11.83 13.55
C VAL A 81 0.96 -13.15 13.50
N ASP A 82 -0.02 -13.35 14.37
CA ASP A 82 -0.79 -14.59 14.46
C ASP A 82 -1.83 -14.77 13.35
N SER A 83 -2.42 -13.67 12.87
CA SER A 83 -3.53 -13.70 11.91
C SER A 83 -3.36 -12.66 10.82
N MET A 84 -3.84 -12.97 9.62
CA MET A 84 -3.92 -12.02 8.50
C MET A 84 -5.31 -11.35 8.36
N VAL A 85 -6.24 -11.65 9.27
CA VAL A 85 -7.58 -11.06 9.27
C VAL A 85 -7.53 -9.67 9.88
N ALA A 86 -8.19 -8.72 9.21
CA ALA A 86 -8.38 -7.36 9.72
C ALA A 86 -9.78 -7.25 10.35
N ASP A 87 -9.82 -6.90 11.63
CA ASP A 87 -11.05 -6.59 12.34
C ASP A 87 -11.43 -5.11 12.16
N PRO A 88 -12.70 -4.72 12.32
CA PRO A 88 -13.09 -3.33 12.38
C PRO A 88 -12.25 -2.55 13.42
N GLY A 89 -11.81 -1.34 13.07
CA GLY A 89 -11.02 -0.48 13.94
C GLY A 89 -9.57 -0.93 14.15
N CYS A 90 -9.01 -1.84 13.34
CA CYS A 90 -7.65 -2.33 13.53
C CYS A 90 -6.60 -1.65 12.64
N ALA A 91 -6.99 -0.93 11.59
CA ALA A 91 -6.05 -0.36 10.63
C ALA A 91 -5.38 0.91 11.16
N ASP A 92 -4.07 0.85 11.36
CA ASP A 92 -3.24 2.01 11.70
C ASP A 92 -3.15 2.98 10.51
N ALA A 93 -3.20 2.46 9.28
CA ALA A 93 -3.29 3.26 8.07
C ALA A 93 -4.19 2.60 7.02
N ILE A 94 -4.97 3.42 6.31
CA ILE A 94 -5.70 3.04 5.11
C ILE A 94 -5.21 3.89 3.95
N VAL A 95 -4.81 3.24 2.86
CA VAL A 95 -4.47 3.91 1.60
C VAL A 95 -5.51 3.52 0.56
N ALA A 96 -6.31 4.47 0.17
CA ALA A 96 -7.35 4.28 -0.83
C ALA A 96 -6.92 4.84 -2.18
N PHE A 97 -6.97 3.99 -3.18
CA PHE A 97 -6.65 4.32 -4.56
C PHE A 97 -7.83 5.01 -5.26
N GLU A 98 -8.98 5.01 -4.61
CA GLU A 98 -10.24 5.57 -5.11
C GLU A 98 -11.13 6.00 -3.92
N ALA A 99 -11.82 7.12 -4.07
CA ALA A 99 -12.57 7.80 -2.99
C ALA A 99 -13.72 6.96 -2.40
N ILE A 100 -14.47 6.22 -3.23
CA ILE A 100 -15.57 5.38 -2.75
C ILE A 100 -15.05 4.18 -1.95
N GLU A 101 -13.91 3.62 -2.36
CA GLU A 101 -13.30 2.51 -1.65
C GLU A 101 -12.75 2.97 -0.28
N ALA A 102 -12.29 4.23 -0.15
CA ALA A 102 -11.96 4.82 1.14
C ALA A 102 -13.15 4.80 2.11
N LEU A 103 -14.32 5.26 1.65
CA LEU A 103 -15.54 5.27 2.47
C LEU A 103 -16.04 3.86 2.82
N ARG A 104 -15.85 2.89 1.93
CA ARG A 104 -16.18 1.49 2.23
C ARG A 104 -15.29 0.90 3.30
N ALA A 105 -14.01 1.30 3.31
CA ALA A 105 -13.01 0.81 4.25
C ALA A 105 -12.99 1.56 5.59
N GLN A 106 -13.71 2.68 5.73
CA GLN A 106 -13.65 3.55 6.92
C GLN A 106 -13.85 2.81 8.25
N GLN A 107 -14.69 1.76 8.25
CA GLN A 107 -14.95 0.96 9.46
C GLN A 107 -13.71 0.25 10.02
N TYR A 108 -12.68 0.04 9.19
CA TYR A 108 -11.44 -0.60 9.62
C TYR A 108 -10.44 0.39 10.21
N LEU A 109 -10.63 1.70 9.99
CA LEU A 109 -9.71 2.72 10.49
C LEU A 109 -9.75 2.74 12.02
N LYS A 110 -8.56 2.62 12.61
CA LYS A 110 -8.35 2.73 14.04
C LYS A 110 -8.53 4.17 14.50
N GLU A 111 -8.95 4.37 15.74
CA GLU A 111 -8.94 5.72 16.36
C GLU A 111 -7.51 6.28 16.33
N GLY A 112 -7.36 7.49 15.78
CA GLY A 112 -6.04 8.10 15.53
C GLY A 112 -5.25 7.53 14.35
N GLY A 113 -5.82 6.58 13.61
CA GLY A 113 -5.23 6.05 12.39
C GLY A 113 -5.22 7.07 11.25
N THR A 114 -4.40 6.82 10.24
CA THR A 114 -4.25 7.72 9.09
C THR A 114 -4.98 7.17 7.87
N MET A 115 -5.80 8.01 7.22
CA MET A 115 -6.40 7.72 5.92
C MET A 115 -5.76 8.58 4.83
N ILE A 116 -5.20 7.94 3.82
CA ILE A 116 -4.63 8.59 2.62
C ILE A 116 -5.50 8.20 1.43
N VAL A 117 -5.96 9.19 0.67
CA VAL A 117 -6.89 8.95 -0.45
C VAL A 117 -6.35 9.57 -1.72
N ASN A 118 -6.27 8.79 -2.78
CA ASN A 118 -6.06 9.34 -4.11
C ASN A 118 -7.31 10.14 -4.52
N ASP A 119 -7.11 11.39 -4.89
CA ASP A 119 -8.16 12.28 -5.41
C ASP A 119 -8.53 11.86 -6.85
N GLU A 120 -9.13 10.68 -6.93
CA GLU A 120 -9.64 10.07 -8.15
C GLU A 120 -10.93 9.33 -7.82
N THR A 121 -11.96 9.56 -8.62
CA THR A 121 -13.23 8.86 -8.52
C THR A 121 -13.48 8.08 -9.78
N ILE A 122 -13.55 6.75 -9.66
CA ILE A 122 -13.95 5.87 -10.75
C ILE A 122 -15.44 5.62 -10.62
N VAL A 123 -16.20 6.07 -11.62
CA VAL A 123 -17.65 5.84 -11.63
C VAL A 123 -17.93 4.34 -11.70
N PRO A 124 -18.55 3.74 -10.66
CA PRO A 124 -18.89 2.32 -10.68
C PRO A 124 -19.83 1.99 -11.86
N VAL A 125 -19.69 0.79 -12.42
CA VAL A 125 -20.51 0.36 -13.56
C VAL A 125 -22.02 0.50 -13.26
N SER A 126 -22.45 0.14 -12.05
CA SER A 126 -23.84 0.26 -11.60
C SER A 126 -24.37 1.70 -11.59
N VAL A 127 -23.50 2.66 -11.36
CA VAL A 127 -23.80 4.10 -11.46
C VAL A 127 -23.81 4.53 -12.93
N ALA A 128 -22.81 4.10 -13.70
CA ALA A 128 -22.70 4.44 -15.13
C ALA A 128 -23.91 3.97 -15.95
N ILE A 129 -24.50 2.82 -15.60
CA ILE A 129 -25.74 2.29 -16.23
C ILE A 129 -27.03 2.80 -15.56
N GLY A 130 -26.94 3.70 -14.57
CA GLY A 130 -28.09 4.33 -13.92
C GLY A 130 -28.83 3.48 -12.89
N THR A 131 -28.30 2.31 -12.49
CA THR A 131 -28.91 1.45 -11.47
C THR A 131 -28.80 2.03 -10.06
N PHE A 132 -27.70 2.75 -9.77
CA PHE A 132 -27.46 3.46 -8.52
C PHE A 132 -27.02 4.89 -8.81
N LYS A 133 -27.17 5.75 -7.80
CA LYS A 133 -26.62 7.12 -7.82
C LYS A 133 -25.31 7.18 -7.05
N MET A 134 -24.38 8.02 -7.50
CA MET A 134 -23.21 8.37 -6.69
C MET A 134 -23.69 9.09 -5.42
N PRO A 135 -23.07 8.83 -4.25
CA PRO A 135 -23.28 9.67 -3.09
C PRO A 135 -22.83 11.10 -3.38
N ASP A 136 -23.65 12.09 -3.01
CA ASP A 136 -23.35 13.50 -3.24
C ASP A 136 -22.39 14.08 -2.19
N ASP A 137 -22.15 13.33 -1.08
CA ASP A 137 -21.43 13.78 0.11
C ASP A 137 -20.04 13.13 0.30
N VAL A 138 -19.47 12.51 -0.74
CA VAL A 138 -18.20 11.78 -0.68
C VAL A 138 -17.08 12.65 -0.09
N GLU A 139 -16.89 13.85 -0.64
CA GLU A 139 -15.84 14.79 -0.20
C GLU A 139 -16.04 15.21 1.26
N ALA A 140 -17.24 15.61 1.63
CA ALA A 140 -17.56 16.03 3.00
C ALA A 140 -17.32 14.89 4.02
N ARG A 141 -17.60 13.64 3.63
CA ARG A 141 -17.36 12.48 4.48
C ARG A 141 -15.87 12.18 4.64
N LEU A 142 -15.10 12.29 3.55
CA LEU A 142 -13.64 12.12 3.61
C LEU A 142 -12.98 13.20 4.47
N ASP A 143 -13.45 14.46 4.35
CA ASP A 143 -12.99 15.57 5.19
C ASP A 143 -13.33 15.34 6.67
N ALA A 144 -14.53 14.84 6.97
CA ALA A 144 -14.95 14.50 8.34
C ALA A 144 -14.10 13.36 8.96
N LEU A 145 -13.55 12.47 8.13
CA LEU A 145 -12.62 11.42 8.55
C LEU A 145 -11.16 11.92 8.70
N GLY A 146 -10.89 13.19 8.38
CA GLY A 146 -9.53 13.74 8.37
C GLY A 146 -8.65 13.11 7.28
N ALA A 147 -9.23 12.65 6.18
CA ALA A 147 -8.50 11.99 5.11
C ALA A 147 -7.51 12.94 4.42
N LYS A 148 -6.27 12.49 4.27
CA LYS A 148 -5.25 13.20 3.48
C LYS A 148 -5.47 12.91 2.00
N LYS A 149 -6.00 13.87 1.27
CA LYS A 149 -6.28 13.74 -0.17
C LYS A 149 -5.07 14.18 -0.99
N ILE A 150 -4.64 13.38 -1.95
CA ILE A 150 -3.54 13.68 -2.86
C ILE A 150 -3.92 13.32 -4.30
N ASN A 151 -3.56 14.16 -5.25
CA ASN A 151 -3.72 13.83 -6.68
C ASN A 151 -2.53 13.00 -7.15
N ALA A 152 -2.52 11.72 -6.78
CA ALA A 152 -1.41 10.82 -7.07
C ALA A 152 -1.19 10.62 -8.59
N GLY A 153 -2.26 10.69 -9.38
CA GLY A 153 -2.17 10.62 -10.84
C GLY A 153 -1.42 11.82 -11.45
N ALA A 154 -1.66 13.04 -10.97
CA ALA A 154 -0.93 14.23 -11.42
C ALA A 154 0.55 14.16 -10.99
N ILE A 155 0.81 13.73 -9.76
CA ILE A 155 2.18 13.55 -9.23
C ILE A 155 2.94 12.51 -10.06
N ALA A 156 2.33 11.37 -10.37
CA ALA A 156 2.95 10.32 -11.18
C ALA A 156 3.29 10.80 -12.60
N ARG A 157 2.41 11.59 -13.23
CA ARG A 157 2.71 12.21 -14.53
C ARG A 157 3.88 13.17 -14.45
N ALA A 158 3.93 14.01 -13.41
CA ALA A 158 5.02 14.95 -13.18
C ALA A 158 6.36 14.26 -12.87
N ALA A 159 6.32 13.03 -12.31
CA ALA A 159 7.51 12.19 -12.13
C ALA A 159 7.94 11.43 -13.41
N GLY A 160 7.26 11.65 -14.54
CA GLY A 160 7.58 10.99 -15.81
C GLY A 160 7.04 9.55 -15.94
N SER A 161 6.21 9.09 -15.02
CA SER A 161 5.62 7.74 -15.06
C SER A 161 4.13 7.75 -14.69
N PRO A 162 3.23 8.00 -15.64
CA PRO A 162 1.78 8.01 -15.39
C PRO A 162 1.23 6.72 -14.78
N LYS A 163 1.96 5.61 -14.89
CA LYS A 163 1.59 4.31 -14.35
C LYS A 163 2.01 4.11 -12.90
N SER A 164 2.76 5.05 -12.32
CA SER A 164 3.32 4.94 -10.96
C SER A 164 2.45 5.60 -9.89
N THR A 165 1.15 5.79 -10.14
CA THR A 165 0.18 6.31 -9.17
C THR A 165 0.21 5.51 -7.86
N ASN A 166 0.31 4.20 -7.96
CA ASN A 166 0.45 3.31 -6.80
C ASN A 166 1.74 3.56 -6.01
N VAL A 167 2.85 3.87 -6.67
CA VAL A 167 4.13 4.16 -5.99
C VAL A 167 4.11 5.54 -5.33
N VAL A 168 3.40 6.52 -5.92
CA VAL A 168 3.11 7.81 -5.24
C VAL A 168 2.38 7.57 -3.92
N LEU A 169 1.35 6.72 -3.94
CA LEU A 169 0.58 6.38 -2.73
C LEU A 169 1.42 5.62 -1.70
N VAL A 170 2.35 4.76 -2.13
CA VAL A 170 3.35 4.14 -1.25
C VAL A 170 4.24 5.20 -0.62
N GLY A 171 4.65 6.22 -1.37
CA GLY A 171 5.41 7.35 -0.84
C GLY A 171 4.66 8.09 0.25
N ALA A 172 3.39 8.40 0.02
CA ALA A 172 2.55 9.02 1.05
C ALA A 172 2.39 8.12 2.28
N LEU A 173 2.15 6.81 2.10
CA LEU A 173 2.08 5.83 3.19
C LEU A 173 3.36 5.77 4.01
N SER A 174 4.52 5.88 3.38
CA SER A 174 5.82 5.73 4.05
C SER A 174 6.04 6.72 5.18
N THR A 175 5.35 7.86 5.18
CA THR A 175 5.40 8.86 6.26
C THR A 175 4.72 8.42 7.55
N THR A 176 3.94 7.35 7.50
CA THR A 176 3.19 6.81 8.66
C THR A 176 3.86 5.61 9.32
N LEU A 177 4.97 5.14 8.75
CA LEU A 177 5.68 3.93 9.17
C LEU A 177 7.16 4.24 9.47
N PRO A 178 7.79 3.56 10.43
CA PRO A 178 9.13 3.88 10.90
C PRO A 178 10.26 3.28 10.04
N PHE A 179 10.04 3.15 8.74
CA PHE A 179 11.06 2.62 7.83
C PHE A 179 11.82 3.76 7.15
N ASP A 180 13.15 3.61 7.03
CA ASP A 180 13.99 4.56 6.33
C ASP A 180 13.64 4.63 4.84
N GLU A 181 13.81 5.82 4.24
CA GLU A 181 13.52 6.06 2.82
C GLU A 181 14.30 5.10 1.91
N GLU A 182 15.56 4.81 2.28
CA GLU A 182 16.43 3.89 1.54
C GLU A 182 15.87 2.46 1.50
N ALA A 183 15.25 1.99 2.59
CA ALA A 183 14.62 0.67 2.64
C ALA A 183 13.44 0.57 1.65
N TRP A 184 12.62 1.62 1.57
CA TRP A 184 11.53 1.71 0.60
C TRP A 184 12.04 1.74 -0.84
N GLU A 185 13.07 2.57 -1.11
CA GLU A 185 13.66 2.66 -2.44
C GLU A 185 14.28 1.33 -2.88
N SER A 186 14.94 0.62 -1.96
CA SER A 186 15.49 -0.71 -2.21
C SER A 186 14.39 -1.69 -2.64
N ALA A 187 13.25 -1.71 -1.92
CA ALA A 187 12.12 -2.55 -2.25
C ALA A 187 11.51 -2.17 -3.62
N ILE A 188 11.38 -0.87 -3.91
CA ILE A 188 10.90 -0.39 -5.21
C ILE A 188 11.81 -0.86 -6.34
N ARG A 189 13.14 -0.69 -6.22
CA ARG A 189 14.13 -1.10 -7.24
C ARG A 189 14.02 -2.58 -7.60
N ARG A 190 13.66 -3.44 -6.64
CA ARG A 190 13.51 -4.88 -6.85
C ARG A 190 12.15 -5.28 -7.41
N ARG A 191 11.13 -4.42 -7.30
CA ARG A 191 9.76 -4.76 -7.68
C ARG A 191 9.30 -4.15 -9.00
N VAL A 192 9.94 -3.07 -9.45
CA VAL A 192 9.58 -2.41 -10.71
C VAL A 192 10.52 -2.80 -11.84
N PRO A 193 10.08 -2.73 -13.12
CA PRO A 193 10.96 -3.02 -14.25
C PRO A 193 12.19 -2.10 -14.26
N PRO A 194 13.40 -2.59 -14.60
CA PRO A 194 14.64 -1.82 -14.55
C PRO A 194 14.58 -0.46 -15.23
N LYS A 195 13.94 -0.38 -16.40
CA LYS A 195 13.79 0.85 -17.19
C LYS A 195 12.89 1.92 -16.56
N THR A 196 12.15 1.58 -15.49
CA THR A 196 11.22 2.49 -14.82
C THR A 196 11.65 2.84 -13.41
N ILE A 197 12.79 2.33 -12.93
CA ILE A 197 13.24 2.48 -11.56
C ILE A 197 13.29 3.96 -11.15
N GLU A 198 14.03 4.79 -11.90
CA GLU A 198 14.25 6.19 -11.51
C GLU A 198 12.94 6.99 -11.48
N ALA A 199 12.04 6.76 -12.45
CA ALA A 199 10.73 7.40 -12.45
C ALA A 199 9.83 6.94 -11.29
N ASN A 200 9.95 5.67 -10.85
CA ASN A 200 9.23 5.19 -9.67
C ASN A 200 9.82 5.74 -8.37
N ILE A 201 11.14 5.86 -8.25
CA ILE A 201 11.78 6.49 -7.10
C ILE A 201 11.35 7.96 -6.99
N GLU A 202 11.36 8.69 -8.09
CA GLU A 202 10.89 10.08 -8.12
C GLU A 202 9.40 10.18 -7.75
N ALA A 203 8.56 9.26 -8.25
CA ALA A 203 7.14 9.19 -7.88
C ALA A 203 6.96 8.94 -6.37
N PHE A 204 7.74 8.03 -5.80
CA PHE A 204 7.75 7.75 -4.37
C PHE A 204 8.11 9.00 -3.53
N ARG A 205 9.22 9.67 -3.84
CA ARG A 205 9.69 10.88 -3.14
C ARG A 205 8.67 12.01 -3.19
N ARG A 206 8.07 12.23 -4.35
CA ARG A 206 7.00 13.24 -4.50
C ARG A 206 5.74 12.86 -3.75
N GLY A 207 5.40 11.57 -3.66
CA GLY A 207 4.31 11.09 -2.85
C GLY A 207 4.52 11.35 -1.36
N ARG A 208 5.73 11.16 -0.86
CA ARG A 208 6.12 11.53 0.50
C ARG A 208 5.92 13.01 0.76
N ALA A 209 6.55 13.85 -0.07
CA ALA A 209 6.48 15.30 0.06
C ALA A 209 5.05 15.86 0.02
N ALA A 210 4.13 15.19 -0.69
CA ALA A 210 2.74 15.64 -0.81
C ALA A 210 1.92 15.57 0.48
N VAL A 211 2.38 14.84 1.51
CA VAL A 211 1.67 14.68 2.80
C VAL A 211 2.45 15.22 3.99
N GLU A 212 3.71 15.61 3.79
CA GLU A 212 4.58 16.24 4.80
C GLU A 212 4.43 17.76 4.85
N GLY A 213 3.82 18.39 3.84
CA GLY A 213 3.51 19.82 3.75
C GLY A 213 2.11 20.12 4.20
#